data_4c782082b32549468d64513f0b3ef5a1
#
_entry.id   4c782082b32549468d64513f0b3ef5a1
#
_cell.length_a   1.000
_cell.length_b   1.000
_cell.length_c   1.000
_cell.angle_alpha   90.00
_cell.angle_beta   90.00
_cell.angle_gamma   90.00
#
_symmetry.space_group_name_H-M   'P 1'
#
loop_
_entity.id
_entity.type
_entity.pdbx_description
1 polymer ?
#
loop_
_entity_poly.entity_id
_entity_poly.type
_entity_poly.pdbx_seq_one_letter_code
_entity_poly.pdbx_strand_id
1 'polypeptide(L)'
;YDDDAVALIARAASGSLRDGLSLLDQAIAFGAGEVRADPVRAMLGVVDREFVYRIADALAAGDGPALLAQADAIGARGLSAGEALAELAGLVHRIAVAQAVPQAAEGFDDGERIAAYANRFGPEAIQLLWQIAA
;
A
#
# COMPACT_ATOMS: atom_id res chain seq x y z
N TYR A 1 -21.15 -2.30 9.90
CA TYR A 1 -19.88 -2.68 9.29
C TYR A 1 -19.57 -1.81 8.08
N ASP A 2 -18.38 -1.91 7.61
CA ASP A 2 -17.79 -1.07 6.57
C ASP A 2 -17.32 -2.00 5.44
N ASP A 3 -17.73 -1.73 4.21
CA ASP A 3 -17.40 -2.57 3.05
C ASP A 3 -15.88 -2.66 2.81
N ASP A 4 -15.15 -1.58 3.06
CA ASP A 4 -13.68 -1.58 2.99
C ASP A 4 -13.06 -2.51 4.02
N ALA A 5 -13.62 -2.57 5.23
CA ALA A 5 -13.16 -3.48 6.27
C ALA A 5 -13.36 -4.94 5.84
N VAL A 6 -14.51 -5.27 5.28
CA VAL A 6 -14.82 -6.62 4.78
C VAL A 6 -13.85 -7.01 3.65
N ALA A 7 -13.58 -6.08 2.74
CA ALA A 7 -12.62 -6.32 1.65
C ALA A 7 -11.19 -6.57 2.18
N LEU A 8 -10.76 -5.83 3.20
CA LEU A 8 -9.46 -6.04 3.85
C LEU A 8 -9.35 -7.43 4.47
N ILE A 9 -10.38 -7.86 5.19
CA ILE A 9 -10.45 -9.19 5.81
C ILE A 9 -10.41 -10.28 4.74
N ALA A 10 -11.18 -10.13 3.67
CA ALA A 10 -11.24 -11.09 2.58
C ALA A 10 -9.87 -11.27 1.91
N ARG A 11 -9.13 -10.19 1.69
CA ARG A 11 -7.79 -10.25 1.12
C ARG A 11 -6.80 -10.93 2.07
N ALA A 12 -6.88 -10.60 3.36
CA ALA A 12 -5.99 -11.20 4.37
C ALA A 12 -6.25 -12.70 4.54
N ALA A 13 -7.48 -13.15 4.33
CA ALA A 13 -7.86 -14.55 4.43
C ALA A 13 -7.37 -15.41 3.24
N SER A 14 -6.97 -14.80 2.15
CA SER A 14 -6.45 -15.47 0.95
C SER A 14 -7.33 -16.61 0.42
N GLY A 15 -8.65 -16.39 0.47
CA GLY A 15 -9.65 -17.36 -0.01
C GLY A 15 -10.03 -18.47 0.96
N SER A 16 -9.46 -18.49 2.18
CA SER A 16 -9.85 -19.44 3.22
C SER A 16 -11.03 -18.91 4.02
N LEU A 17 -12.16 -19.64 4.01
CA LEU A 17 -13.34 -19.27 4.79
C LEU A 17 -13.07 -19.31 6.30
N ARG A 18 -12.33 -20.32 6.76
CA ARG A 18 -11.96 -20.45 8.18
C ARG A 18 -11.13 -19.26 8.65
N ASP A 19 -10.11 -18.87 7.88
CA ASP A 19 -9.26 -17.73 8.20
C ASP A 19 -10.06 -16.43 8.16
N GLY A 20 -10.97 -16.29 7.20
CA GLY A 20 -11.86 -15.13 7.10
C GLY A 20 -12.76 -14.97 8.30
N LEU A 21 -13.37 -16.05 8.78
CA LEU A 21 -14.22 -16.04 9.97
C LEU A 21 -13.43 -15.73 11.24
N SER A 22 -12.23 -16.31 11.36
CA SER A 22 -11.33 -16.03 12.50
C SER A 22 -10.91 -14.57 12.52
N LEU A 23 -10.53 -14.00 11.38
CA LEU A 23 -10.18 -12.58 11.27
C LEU A 23 -11.35 -11.66 11.55
N LEU A 24 -12.56 -12.04 11.12
CA LEU A 24 -13.78 -11.28 11.41
C LEU A 24 -14.06 -11.22 12.92
N ASP A 25 -13.93 -12.34 13.62
CA ASP A 25 -14.09 -12.38 15.08
C ASP A 25 -13.07 -11.48 15.78
N GLN A 26 -11.81 -11.51 15.34
CA GLN A 26 -10.77 -10.63 15.87
C GLN A 26 -11.06 -9.16 15.58
N ALA A 27 -11.57 -8.85 14.40
CA ALA A 27 -11.92 -7.49 14.01
C ALA A 27 -13.07 -6.93 14.87
N ILE A 28 -14.08 -7.75 15.17
CA ILE A 28 -15.18 -7.36 16.04
C ILE A 28 -14.68 -7.05 17.46
N ALA A 29 -13.82 -7.91 17.99
CA ALA A 29 -13.24 -7.72 19.33
C ALA A 29 -12.35 -6.49 19.39
N PHE A 30 -11.50 -6.27 18.38
CA PHE A 30 -10.60 -5.13 18.31
C PHE A 30 -11.34 -3.79 18.14
N GLY A 31 -12.43 -3.80 17.36
CA GLY A 31 -13.23 -2.62 17.06
C GLY A 31 -14.38 -2.35 18.03
N ALA A 32 -14.40 -3.00 19.19
CA ALA A 32 -15.43 -2.84 20.21
C ALA A 32 -16.86 -3.11 19.69
N GLY A 33 -16.99 -4.14 18.86
CA GLY A 33 -18.27 -4.56 18.28
C GLY A 33 -18.57 -3.99 16.90
N GLU A 34 -17.69 -3.13 16.37
CA GLU A 34 -17.83 -2.57 15.03
C GLU A 34 -16.72 -3.06 14.11
N VAL A 35 -17.06 -3.35 12.86
CA VAL A 35 -16.09 -3.72 11.83
C VAL A 35 -15.88 -2.53 10.90
N ARG A 36 -14.84 -1.75 11.17
CA ARG A 36 -14.48 -0.55 10.42
C ARG A 36 -13.10 -0.72 9.77
N ALA A 37 -12.88 0.00 8.67
CA ALA A 37 -11.65 -0.11 7.89
C ALA A 37 -10.40 0.27 8.70
N ASP A 38 -10.40 1.39 9.40
CA ASP A 38 -9.22 1.87 10.13
C ASP A 38 -8.76 0.93 11.25
N PRO A 39 -9.65 0.46 12.17
CA PRO A 39 -9.27 -0.55 13.15
C PRO A 39 -8.81 -1.86 12.52
N VAL A 40 -9.42 -2.29 11.43
CA VAL A 40 -9.03 -3.53 10.73
C VAL A 40 -7.63 -3.39 10.13
N ARG A 41 -7.31 -2.27 9.50
CA ARG A 41 -5.95 -2.00 9.00
C ARG A 41 -4.93 -2.06 10.12
N ALA A 42 -5.23 -1.45 11.26
CA ALA A 42 -4.33 -1.48 12.42
C ALA A 42 -4.13 -2.91 12.95
N MET A 43 -5.19 -3.68 13.04
CA MET A 43 -5.14 -5.08 13.51
C MET A 43 -4.32 -5.97 12.56
N LEU A 44 -4.51 -5.80 11.26
CA LEU A 44 -3.81 -6.59 10.23
C LEU A 44 -2.39 -6.09 9.94
N GLY A 45 -2.01 -4.90 10.44
CA GLY A 45 -0.74 -4.27 10.12
C GLY A 45 -0.65 -3.84 8.66
N VAL A 46 -1.79 -3.62 8.03
CA VAL A 46 -1.86 -3.23 6.61
C VAL A 46 -1.42 -1.79 6.45
N VAL A 47 -0.49 -1.55 5.54
CA VAL A 47 -0.01 -0.21 5.21
C VAL A 47 -1.03 0.48 4.31
N ASP A 48 -1.42 1.70 4.68
CA ASP A 48 -2.30 2.53 3.88
C ASP A 48 -1.59 2.94 2.57
N ARG A 49 -2.32 2.89 1.45
CA ARG A 49 -1.80 3.32 0.15
C ARG A 49 -1.34 4.78 0.15
N GLU A 50 -2.04 5.66 0.86
CA GLU A 50 -1.63 7.06 0.99
C GLU A 50 -0.24 7.21 1.61
N PHE A 51 0.11 6.35 2.56
CA PHE A 51 1.45 6.32 3.15
C PHE A 51 2.51 5.99 2.09
N VAL A 52 2.23 5.00 1.25
CA VAL A 52 3.14 4.60 0.16
C VAL A 52 3.26 5.71 -0.89
N TYR A 53 2.17 6.40 -1.20
CA TYR A 53 2.22 7.55 -2.11
C TYR A 53 3.08 8.68 -1.56
N ARG A 54 3.05 8.93 -0.26
CA ARG A 54 3.94 9.93 0.37
C ARG A 54 5.41 9.56 0.22
N ILE A 55 5.74 8.28 0.34
CA ILE A 55 7.10 7.78 0.08
C ILE A 55 7.47 8.03 -1.38
N ALA A 56 6.59 7.71 -2.31
CA ALA A 56 6.83 7.92 -3.74
C ALA A 56 7.00 9.40 -4.07
N ASP A 57 6.20 10.29 -3.47
CA ASP A 57 6.32 11.73 -3.65
C ASP A 57 7.67 12.25 -3.15
N ALA A 58 8.13 11.79 -2.00
CA ALA A 58 9.43 12.16 -1.45
C ALA A 58 10.57 11.69 -2.36
N LEU A 59 10.47 10.48 -2.89
CA LEU A 59 11.45 9.94 -3.84
C LEU A 59 11.47 10.76 -5.14
N ALA A 60 10.30 11.10 -5.67
CA ALA A 60 10.20 11.87 -6.91
C ALA A 60 10.75 13.29 -6.76
N ALA A 61 10.57 13.89 -5.59
CA ALA A 61 11.09 15.22 -5.28
C ALA A 61 12.56 15.23 -4.89
N GLY A 62 13.15 14.06 -4.61
CA GLY A 62 14.50 13.95 -4.07
C GLY A 62 14.62 14.50 -2.65
N ASP A 63 13.53 14.46 -1.89
CA ASP A 63 13.46 15.02 -0.54
C ASP A 63 13.87 13.96 0.49
N GLY A 64 15.15 13.90 0.80
CA GLY A 64 15.69 12.96 1.78
C GLY A 64 15.10 13.10 3.19
N PRO A 65 15.00 14.32 3.75
CA PRO A 65 14.36 14.53 5.05
C PRO A 65 12.92 14.03 5.11
N ALA A 66 12.11 14.28 4.09
CA ALA A 66 10.73 13.78 4.04
C ALA A 66 10.70 12.24 3.98
N LEU A 67 11.61 11.62 3.23
CA LEU A 67 11.71 10.17 3.15
C LEU A 67 12.07 9.55 4.49
N LEU A 68 13.03 10.14 5.20
CA LEU A 68 13.40 9.69 6.55
C LEU A 68 12.25 9.84 7.55
N ALA A 69 11.48 10.92 7.44
CA ALA A 69 10.29 11.12 8.28
C ALA A 69 9.26 10.00 8.06
N GLN A 70 9.06 9.55 6.83
CA GLN A 70 8.17 8.42 6.54
C GLN A 70 8.72 7.10 7.11
N ALA A 71 10.03 6.89 7.03
CA ALA A 71 10.66 5.70 7.62
C ALA A 71 10.48 5.66 9.14
N ASP A 72 10.66 6.79 9.82
CA ASP A 72 10.42 6.90 11.26
C ASP A 72 8.95 6.65 11.62
N ALA A 73 8.02 7.10 10.78
CA ALA A 73 6.60 6.88 10.97
C ALA A 73 6.20 5.40 10.93
N ILE A 74 6.91 4.57 10.18
CA ILE A 74 6.68 3.12 10.14
C ILE A 74 6.86 2.54 11.55
N GLY A 75 7.98 2.85 12.19
CA GLY A 75 8.26 2.40 13.55
C GLY A 75 7.27 2.96 14.58
N ALA A 76 6.99 4.27 14.49
CA ALA A 76 6.10 4.96 15.43
C ALA A 76 4.65 4.45 15.38
N ARG A 77 4.18 4.02 14.21
CA ARG A 77 2.82 3.48 14.02
C ARG A 77 2.72 1.97 14.25
N GLY A 78 3.84 1.31 14.53
CA GLY A 78 3.85 -0.15 14.65
C GLY A 78 3.57 -0.87 13.33
N LEU A 79 3.84 -0.23 12.20
CA LEU A 79 3.64 -0.81 10.89
C LEU A 79 4.77 -1.79 10.56
N SER A 80 4.47 -2.79 9.74
CA SER A 80 5.47 -3.72 9.25
C SER A 80 6.28 -3.09 8.11
N ALA A 81 7.61 -3.03 8.27
CA ALA A 81 8.50 -2.56 7.21
C ALA A 81 8.42 -3.46 5.97
N GLY A 82 8.27 -4.78 6.16
CA GLY A 82 8.09 -5.71 5.08
C GLY A 82 6.82 -5.46 4.26
N GLU A 83 5.71 -5.16 4.94
CA GLU A 83 4.45 -4.81 4.28
C GLU A 83 4.58 -3.49 3.51
N ALA A 84 5.24 -2.49 4.11
CA ALA A 84 5.49 -1.22 3.45
C ALA A 84 6.32 -1.39 2.18
N LEU A 85 7.37 -2.21 2.23
CA LEU A 85 8.21 -2.52 1.06
C LEU A 85 7.41 -3.27 -0.01
N ALA A 86 6.57 -4.22 0.38
CA ALA A 86 5.73 -4.97 -0.56
C ALA A 86 4.75 -4.05 -1.29
N GLU A 87 4.10 -3.13 -0.57
CA GLU A 87 3.19 -2.15 -1.16
C GLU A 87 3.93 -1.18 -2.08
N LEU A 88 5.13 -0.73 -1.67
CA LEU A 88 5.97 0.12 -2.50
C LEU A 88 6.40 -0.60 -3.77
N ALA A 89 6.80 -1.87 -3.67
CA ALA A 89 7.15 -2.68 -4.84
C ALA A 89 5.97 -2.82 -5.81
N GLY A 90 4.76 -3.02 -5.29
CA GLY A 90 3.55 -3.05 -6.09
C GLY A 90 3.29 -1.74 -6.82
N LEU A 91 3.47 -0.60 -6.14
CA LEU A 91 3.34 0.72 -6.75
C LEU A 91 4.39 0.93 -7.85
N VAL A 92 5.64 0.61 -7.59
CA VAL A 92 6.73 0.71 -8.57
C VAL A 92 6.44 -0.16 -9.79
N HIS A 93 5.92 -1.35 -9.57
CA HIS A 93 5.53 -2.24 -10.67
C HIS A 93 4.44 -1.62 -11.55
N ARG A 94 3.38 -1.05 -10.95
CA ARG A 94 2.32 -0.38 -11.70
C ARG A 94 2.85 0.81 -12.50
N ILE A 95 3.76 1.60 -11.91
CA ILE A 95 4.42 2.71 -12.60
C ILE A 95 5.24 2.21 -13.79
N ALA A 96 6.00 1.14 -13.62
CA ALA A 96 6.80 0.54 -14.68
C ALA A 96 5.92 0.04 -15.83
N VAL A 97 4.81 -0.61 -15.51
CA VAL A 97 3.83 -1.06 -16.52
C VAL A 97 3.26 0.13 -17.29
N ALA A 98 2.89 1.20 -16.59
CA ALA A 98 2.35 2.40 -17.23
C ALA A 98 3.39 3.12 -18.11
N GLN A 99 4.66 3.07 -17.75
CA GLN A 99 5.75 3.62 -18.59
C GLN A 99 5.91 2.84 -19.88
N ALA A 100 5.81 1.51 -19.81
CA ALA A 100 5.94 0.63 -20.98
C ALA A 100 4.66 0.63 -21.83
N VAL A 101 3.50 0.63 -21.20
CA VAL A 101 2.17 0.58 -21.86
C VAL A 101 1.26 1.61 -21.18
N PRO A 102 1.26 2.87 -21.64
CA PRO A 102 0.48 3.95 -20.99
C PRO A 102 -1.01 3.63 -20.81
N GLN A 103 -1.61 2.88 -21.72
CA GLN A 103 -3.01 2.49 -21.63
C GLN A 103 -3.31 1.56 -20.44
N ALA A 104 -2.29 0.88 -19.92
CA ALA A 104 -2.45 -0.02 -18.78
C ALA A 104 -2.85 0.74 -17.50
N ALA A 105 -2.52 2.02 -17.39
CA ALA A 105 -2.92 2.86 -16.26
C ALA A 105 -4.43 2.95 -16.10
N GLU A 106 -5.18 2.89 -17.18
CA GLU A 106 -6.65 2.94 -17.16
C GLU A 106 -7.27 1.75 -16.44
N GLY A 107 -6.56 0.63 -16.36
CA GLY A 107 -7.02 -0.59 -15.67
C GLY A 107 -6.75 -0.59 -14.17
N PHE A 108 -6.05 0.39 -13.64
CA PHE A 108 -5.76 0.50 -12.22
C PHE A 108 -6.74 1.44 -11.52
N ASP A 109 -7.07 1.15 -10.25
CA ASP A 109 -7.93 2.00 -9.43
C ASP A 109 -7.34 3.40 -9.25
N ASP A 110 -6.02 3.49 -9.16
CA ASP A 110 -5.26 4.72 -9.00
C ASP A 110 -4.58 5.19 -10.29
N GLY A 111 -5.20 4.90 -11.44
CA GLY A 111 -4.60 5.10 -12.76
C GLY A 111 -4.12 6.53 -13.04
N GLU A 112 -4.84 7.54 -12.58
CA GLU A 112 -4.42 8.94 -12.75
C GLU A 112 -3.11 9.25 -11.99
N ARG A 113 -2.99 8.75 -10.76
CA ARG A 113 -1.77 8.88 -9.95
C ARG A 113 -0.62 8.12 -10.57
N ILE A 114 -0.88 6.90 -11.03
CA ILE A 114 0.14 6.07 -11.68
C ILE A 114 0.66 6.75 -12.95
N ALA A 115 -0.22 7.32 -13.76
CA ALA A 115 0.19 8.06 -14.96
C ALA A 115 1.04 9.29 -14.60
N ALA A 116 0.69 10.01 -13.55
CA ALA A 116 1.47 11.15 -13.08
C ALA A 116 2.86 10.74 -12.61
N TYR A 117 2.98 9.65 -11.85
CA TYR A 117 4.28 9.11 -11.43
C TYR A 117 5.10 8.61 -12.62
N ALA A 118 4.46 7.96 -13.59
CA ALA A 118 5.13 7.49 -14.81
C ALA A 118 5.81 8.64 -15.57
N ASN A 119 5.23 9.83 -15.52
CA ASN A 119 5.80 11.03 -16.12
C ASN A 119 6.90 11.68 -15.26
N ARG A 120 6.80 11.56 -13.92
CA ARG A 120 7.77 12.18 -12.98
C ARG A 120 9.04 11.37 -12.83
N PHE A 121 8.94 10.03 -12.84
CA PHE A 121 10.09 9.14 -12.71
C PHE A 121 10.65 8.77 -14.08
N GLY A 122 11.98 8.76 -14.21
CA GLY A 122 12.61 8.15 -15.38
C GLY A 122 12.51 6.62 -15.32
N PRO A 123 12.51 5.91 -16.47
CA PRO A 123 12.48 4.45 -16.48
C PRO A 123 13.61 3.80 -15.70
N GLU A 124 14.80 4.40 -15.74
CA GLU A 124 15.98 3.92 -15.01
C GLU A 124 15.79 4.01 -13.50
N ALA A 125 15.20 5.11 -13.00
CA ALA A 125 14.90 5.29 -11.59
C ALA A 125 13.89 4.25 -11.11
N ILE A 126 12.86 3.97 -11.89
CA ILE A 126 11.85 2.96 -11.56
C ILE A 126 12.45 1.56 -11.51
N GLN A 127 13.33 1.22 -12.45
CA GLN A 127 14.01 -0.07 -12.45
C GLN A 127 14.90 -0.24 -11.21
N LEU A 128 15.62 0.80 -10.83
CA LEU A 128 16.45 0.80 -9.62
C LEU A 128 15.60 0.61 -8.37
N LEU A 129 14.49 1.33 -8.25
CA LEU A 129 13.56 1.20 -7.11
C LEU A 129 12.99 -0.20 -7.03
N TRP A 130 12.63 -0.80 -8.15
CA TRP A 130 12.15 -2.19 -8.19
C TRP A 130 13.20 -3.16 -7.63
N GLN A 131 14.46 -3.00 -8.02
CA GLN A 131 15.56 -3.85 -7.54
C GLN A 131 15.77 -3.72 -6.03
N ILE A 132 15.56 -2.52 -5.48
CA ILE A 132 15.72 -2.26 -4.04
C ILE A 132 14.52 -2.80 -3.25
N ALA A 133 13.30 -2.61 -3.74
CA ALA A 133 12.07 -2.92 -3.02
C ALA A 133 11.60 -4.38 -3.18
N ALA A 134 11.95 -5.00 -4.28
CA ALA A 134 11.50 -6.37 -4.59
C ALA A 134 12.25 -7.47 -3.83
#